data_f245c1566065089fc8172e5b1f225d5b
#
_entry.id   f245c1566065089fc8172e5b1f225d5b
#
_cell.length_a   1.000
_cell.length_b   1.000
_cell.length_c   1.000
_cell.angle_alpha   90.00
_cell.angle_beta   90.00
_cell.angle_gamma   90.00
#
_symmetry.space_group_name_H-M   'P 1'
#
loop_
_entity.id
_entity.type
_entity.pdbx_description
1 polymer ?
#
loop_
_entity_poly.entity_id
_entity_poly.type
_entity_poly.pdbx_seq_one_letter_code
_entity_poly.pdbx_strand_id
1 'polypeptide(L)'
;MSDSLENSWQVVCAATDVNDGELKRFQVGEIAVLVVCVGEQFRVIPPFCPHMAEPLHESGICRAGTLTCSKHLWQWDLLTGKEQGPAERPLLFYESEVRDGEVLVRV
;
A
#
# COMPACT_ATOMS: atom_id res chain seq x y z
N MET A 1 -27.47 -9.81 1.83
CA MET A 1 -27.05 -9.47 1.96
C MET A 1 -26.28 -9.00 1.66
N SER A 2 -26.29 -8.96 1.77
CA SER A 2 -25.63 -8.41 1.70
C SER A 2 -24.84 -8.23 1.80
N ASP A 3 -24.76 -8.24 2.23
CA ASP A 3 -24.01 -7.94 2.42
C ASP A 3 -23.01 -7.95 2.24
N SER A 4 -23.38 -8.31 2.58
CA SER A 4 -22.21 -8.53 2.60
C SER A 4 -21.31 -8.10 1.65
N LEU A 5 -21.52 -7.82 0.90
CA LEU A 5 -20.81 -7.27 0.03
C LEU A 5 -20.18 -6.16 0.49
N GLU A 6 -20.89 -5.50 1.05
CA GLU A 6 -20.34 -4.37 1.49
C GLU A 6 -19.35 -4.65 2.53
N ASN A 7 -19.45 -5.74 3.07
CA ASN A 7 -18.52 -6.04 4.00
C ASN A 7 -17.44 -6.73 3.41
N SER A 8 -16.86 -6.17 2.48
CA SER A 8 -15.83 -6.78 1.78
C SER A 8 -14.48 -6.60 2.44
N TRP A 9 -14.42 -6.46 3.72
CA TRP A 9 -13.16 -6.45 4.46
C TRP A 9 -12.53 -7.83 4.39
N GLN A 10 -11.28 -7.88 3.93
CA GLN A 10 -10.56 -9.15 3.79
C GLN A 10 -9.21 -9.04 4.47
N VAL A 11 -8.76 -10.12 5.08
CA VAL A 11 -7.45 -10.17 5.72
C VAL A 11 -6.39 -10.25 4.63
N VAL A 12 -5.40 -9.37 4.71
CA VAL A 12 -4.28 -9.36 3.79
C VAL A 12 -3.11 -10.15 4.38
N CYS A 13 -2.75 -9.82 5.63
CA CYS A 13 -1.60 -10.42 6.29
C CYS A 13 -1.68 -10.12 7.77
N ALA A 14 -0.80 -10.72 8.56
CA ALA A 14 -0.63 -10.34 9.95
C ALA A 14 0.14 -9.03 9.99
N ALA A 15 -0.13 -8.20 11.00
CA ALA A 15 0.58 -6.94 11.15
C ALA A 15 2.08 -7.16 11.34
N THR A 16 2.47 -8.30 11.91
CA THR A 16 3.87 -8.63 12.13
C THR A 16 4.58 -9.10 10.85
N ASP A 17 3.84 -9.30 9.76
CA ASP A 17 4.45 -9.73 8.51
C ASP A 17 5.19 -8.61 7.78
N VAL A 18 4.89 -7.35 8.12
CA VAL A 18 5.52 -6.20 7.46
C VAL A 18 6.09 -5.29 8.53
N ASN A 19 7.39 -5.16 8.55
CA ASN A 19 8.07 -4.32 9.54
C ASN A 19 8.15 -2.88 9.07
N ASP A 20 8.44 -1.97 10.01
CA ASP A 20 8.57 -0.56 9.69
C ASP A 20 9.57 -0.38 8.55
N GLY A 21 9.18 0.35 7.53
CA GLY A 21 10.00 0.61 6.36
C GLY A 21 9.94 -0.47 5.30
N GLU A 22 9.19 -1.55 5.53
CA GLU A 22 9.07 -2.60 4.53
C GLU A 22 7.86 -2.40 3.64
N LEU A 23 7.97 -2.92 2.43
CA LEU A 23 6.91 -2.90 1.43
C LEU A 23 6.85 -4.31 0.86
N LYS A 24 5.71 -4.98 1.05
CA LYS A 24 5.56 -6.36 0.61
C LYS A 24 4.30 -6.56 -0.21
N ARG A 25 4.37 -7.48 -1.17
CA ARG A 25 3.25 -7.79 -2.04
C ARG A 25 2.46 -8.97 -1.49
N PHE A 26 1.15 -8.83 -1.49
CA PHE A 26 0.24 -9.89 -1.06
C PHE A 26 -0.87 -10.06 -2.07
N GLN A 27 -1.48 -11.24 -2.07
CA GLN A 27 -2.62 -11.54 -2.92
C GLN A 27 -3.90 -11.51 -2.09
N VAL A 28 -4.91 -10.78 -2.54
CA VAL A 28 -6.20 -10.72 -1.87
C VAL A 28 -7.24 -11.10 -2.92
N GLY A 29 -7.75 -12.33 -2.84
CA GLY A 29 -8.64 -12.83 -3.87
C GLY A 29 -7.93 -12.84 -5.21
N GLU A 30 -8.48 -12.12 -6.17
CA GLU A 30 -7.91 -12.07 -7.51
C GLU A 30 -7.05 -10.85 -7.76
N ILE A 31 -6.84 -10.01 -6.75
CA ILE A 31 -6.01 -8.83 -6.95
C ILE A 31 -4.75 -8.91 -6.11
N ALA A 32 -3.74 -8.21 -6.54
CA ALA A 32 -2.51 -8.07 -5.78
C ALA A 32 -2.50 -6.68 -5.15
N VAL A 33 -1.96 -6.59 -3.93
CA VAL A 33 -1.82 -5.32 -3.23
C VAL A 33 -0.43 -5.27 -2.62
N LEU A 34 0.02 -4.06 -2.30
CA LEU A 34 1.24 -3.87 -1.55
C LEU A 34 0.88 -3.33 -0.18
N VAL A 35 1.51 -3.87 0.85
CA VAL A 35 1.36 -3.37 2.21
C VAL A 35 2.66 -2.71 2.60
N VAL A 36 2.56 -1.47 3.06
CA VAL A 36 3.71 -0.67 3.49
C VAL A 36 3.50 -0.34 4.96
N CYS A 37 4.53 -0.50 5.76
CA CYS A 37 4.47 -0.13 7.17
C CYS A 37 5.31 1.12 7.40
N VAL A 38 4.70 2.13 8.01
CA VAL A 38 5.37 3.38 8.35
C VAL A 38 5.16 3.61 9.84
N GLY A 39 6.20 3.39 10.63
CA GLY A 39 6.06 3.42 12.08
C GLY A 39 5.13 2.31 12.53
N GLU A 40 3.99 2.67 13.09
CA GLU A 40 3.00 1.69 13.49
C GLU A 40 1.76 1.73 12.60
N GLN A 41 1.84 2.44 11.48
CA GLN A 41 0.72 2.57 10.57
C GLN A 41 0.96 1.74 9.31
N PHE A 42 -0.13 1.21 8.77
CA PHE A 42 -0.08 0.40 7.56
C PHE A 42 -0.84 1.08 6.45
N ARG A 43 -0.32 1.00 5.22
CA ARG A 43 -1.01 1.49 4.04
C ARG A 43 -1.07 0.37 3.03
N VAL A 44 -2.19 0.23 2.35
CA VAL A 44 -2.37 -0.78 1.30
C VAL A 44 -2.57 -0.03 0.00
N ILE A 45 -1.74 -0.34 -0.98
CA ILE A 45 -1.70 0.41 -2.23
C ILE A 45 -1.72 -0.56 -3.41
N PRO A 46 -2.10 -0.06 -4.60
CA PRO A 46 -1.95 -0.87 -5.81
C PRO A 46 -0.48 -1.20 -6.05
N PRO A 47 -0.20 -2.33 -6.72
CA PRO A 47 1.19 -2.78 -6.86
C PRO A 47 2.01 -2.07 -7.91
N PHE A 48 1.44 -1.09 -8.60
CA PHE A 48 2.13 -0.41 -9.70
C PHE A 48 2.27 1.08 -9.46
N CYS A 49 3.35 1.65 -9.98
CA CYS A 49 3.57 3.08 -9.95
C CYS A 49 2.46 3.79 -10.74
N PRO A 50 1.83 4.83 -10.18
CA PRO A 50 0.78 5.55 -10.92
C PRO A 50 1.26 6.16 -12.24
N HIS A 51 2.55 6.43 -12.37
CA HIS A 51 3.11 7.01 -13.59
C HIS A 51 3.15 5.98 -14.72
N MET A 52 3.63 4.79 -14.41
CA MET A 52 3.75 3.71 -15.37
C MET A 52 3.49 2.40 -14.62
N ALA A 53 3.23 1.32 -15.34
CA ALA A 53 2.96 0.05 -14.70
C ALA A 53 4.23 -0.62 -14.16
N GLU A 54 5.05 0.15 -13.46
CA GLU A 54 6.26 -0.37 -12.86
C GLU A 54 5.94 -1.05 -11.53
N PRO A 55 6.32 -2.30 -11.33
CA PRO A 55 5.97 -3.01 -10.09
C PRO A 55 6.72 -2.43 -8.89
N LEU A 56 5.98 -1.77 -8.01
CA LEU A 56 6.56 -1.07 -6.87
C LEU A 56 7.19 -2.02 -5.84
N HIS A 57 6.81 -3.29 -5.81
CA HIS A 57 7.47 -4.21 -4.89
C HIS A 57 8.90 -4.52 -5.32
N GLU A 58 9.26 -4.22 -6.56
CA GLU A 58 10.63 -4.36 -7.05
C GLU A 58 11.34 -3.02 -7.13
N SER A 59 10.65 -1.97 -7.53
CA SER A 59 11.26 -0.68 -7.78
C SER A 59 10.98 0.36 -6.71
N GLY A 60 10.08 0.08 -5.76
CA GLY A 60 9.74 1.03 -4.73
C GLY A 60 10.74 1.01 -3.59
N ILE A 61 11.08 2.20 -3.10
CA ILE A 61 11.94 2.35 -1.93
C ILE A 61 11.15 3.13 -0.88
N CYS A 62 10.98 2.52 0.28
CA CYS A 62 10.26 3.15 1.39
C CYS A 62 11.27 3.60 2.42
N ARG A 63 11.32 4.91 2.67
CA ARG A 63 12.27 5.45 3.65
C ARG A 63 11.69 6.70 4.30
N ALA A 64 11.71 6.75 5.61
CA ALA A 64 11.27 7.91 6.38
C ALA A 64 9.88 8.39 5.98
N GLY A 65 8.96 7.47 5.74
CA GLY A 65 7.58 7.81 5.38
C GLY A 65 7.37 8.25 3.96
N THR A 66 8.38 8.11 3.11
CA THR A 66 8.29 8.46 1.69
C THR A 66 8.49 7.20 0.85
N LEU A 67 7.63 7.00 -0.13
CA LEU A 67 7.79 5.94 -1.12
C LEU A 67 8.35 6.56 -2.39
N THR A 68 9.43 5.99 -2.89
CA THR A 68 10.07 6.44 -4.12
C THR A 68 10.04 5.33 -5.14
N CYS A 69 9.58 5.64 -6.36
CA CYS A 69 9.75 4.73 -7.50
C CYS A 69 11.15 4.95 -8.06
N SER A 70 12.04 3.97 -7.89
CA SER A 70 13.43 4.16 -8.26
C SER A 70 13.64 4.28 -9.75
N LYS A 71 12.67 3.86 -10.59
CA LYS A 71 12.80 3.95 -12.04
C LYS A 71 12.55 5.36 -12.56
N HIS A 72 11.62 6.11 -11.90
CA HIS A 72 11.21 7.41 -12.42
C HIS A 72 11.39 8.52 -11.39
N LEU A 73 11.78 8.16 -10.17
CA LEU A 73 12.01 9.09 -9.05
C LEU A 73 10.76 9.84 -8.61
N TRP A 74 9.59 9.30 -8.93
CA TRP A 74 8.35 9.82 -8.36
C TRP A 74 8.29 9.44 -6.90
N GLN A 75 7.84 10.37 -6.07
CA GLN A 75 7.80 10.18 -4.63
C GLN A 75 6.45 10.57 -4.07
N TRP A 76 6.05 9.90 -3.00
CA TRP A 76 4.78 10.16 -2.34
C TRP A 76 4.94 10.05 -0.83
N ASP A 77 4.20 10.91 -0.12
CA ASP A 77 4.10 10.80 1.33
C ASP A 77 3.21 9.60 1.64
N LEU A 78 3.71 8.66 2.41
CA LEU A 78 2.98 7.43 2.70
C LEU A 78 1.83 7.61 3.69
N LEU A 79 1.76 8.72 4.38
CA LEU A 79 0.66 8.97 5.30
C LEU A 79 -0.51 9.65 4.59
N THR A 80 -0.26 10.47 3.61
CA THR A 80 -1.29 11.25 2.93
C THR A 80 -1.50 10.87 1.47
N GLY A 81 -0.53 10.20 0.86
CA GLY A 81 -0.55 9.89 -0.57
C GLY A 81 -0.16 11.07 -1.44
N LYS A 82 0.19 12.21 -0.83
CA LYS A 82 0.47 13.41 -1.59
C LYS A 82 1.75 13.26 -2.40
N GLU A 83 1.69 13.68 -3.65
CA GLU A 83 2.83 13.61 -4.56
C GLU A 83 3.92 14.60 -4.15
N GLN A 84 5.16 14.22 -4.36
CA GLN A 84 6.33 15.03 -4.03
C GLN A 84 7.30 14.98 -5.20
N GLY A 85 8.12 16.02 -5.34
CA GLY A 85 9.13 16.06 -6.39
C GLY A 85 8.51 16.05 -7.77
N PRO A 86 9.01 15.23 -8.68
CA PRO A 86 8.49 15.20 -10.05
C PRO A 86 7.16 14.47 -10.22
N ALA A 87 6.62 13.86 -9.16
CA ALA A 87 5.36 13.12 -9.27
C ALA A 87 4.23 14.06 -9.63
N GLU A 88 3.38 13.65 -10.57
CA GLU A 88 2.27 14.46 -11.05
C GLU A 88 0.91 13.94 -10.62
N ARG A 89 0.87 12.82 -9.93
CA ARG A 89 -0.38 12.20 -9.45
C ARG A 89 -0.17 11.69 -8.05
N PRO A 90 -1.20 11.77 -7.19
CA PRO A 90 -1.08 11.24 -5.84
C PRO A 90 -1.06 9.72 -5.85
N LEU A 91 -0.54 9.16 -4.79
CA LEU A 91 -0.58 7.73 -4.56
C LEU A 91 -1.96 7.39 -4.00
N LEU A 92 -2.62 6.42 -4.58
CA LEU A 92 -3.94 6.01 -4.12
C LEU A 92 -3.82 4.94 -3.06
N PHE A 93 -4.67 5.01 -2.04
CA PHE A 93 -4.71 4.00 -1.00
C PHE A 93 -6.04 3.24 -1.09
N TYR A 94 -6.00 1.93 -0.85
CA TYR A 94 -7.20 1.19 -0.53
C TYR A 94 -7.56 1.49 0.91
N GLU A 95 -8.84 1.39 1.25
CA GLU A 95 -9.24 1.48 2.65
C GLU A 95 -8.66 0.29 3.39
N SER A 96 -8.05 0.53 4.52
CA SER A 96 -7.42 -0.52 5.30
C SER A 96 -7.52 -0.21 6.78
N GLU A 97 -7.40 -1.26 7.60
CA GLU A 97 -7.34 -1.09 9.05
C GLU A 97 -6.62 -2.28 9.66
N VAL A 98 -6.14 -2.10 10.87
CA VAL A 98 -5.54 -3.18 11.64
C VAL A 98 -6.54 -3.58 12.72
N ARG A 99 -6.87 -4.87 12.76
CA ARG A 99 -7.83 -5.38 13.72
C ARG A 99 -7.33 -6.72 14.26
N ASP A 100 -7.19 -6.82 15.57
CA ASP A 100 -6.73 -8.06 16.20
C ASP A 100 -5.40 -8.56 15.64
N GLY A 101 -4.48 -7.63 15.34
CA GLY A 101 -3.17 -7.99 14.85
C GLY A 101 -3.11 -8.35 13.39
N GLU A 102 -4.18 -8.11 12.63
CA GLU A 102 -4.22 -8.41 11.21
C GLU A 102 -4.49 -7.14 10.40
N VAL A 103 -3.86 -7.06 9.23
CA VAL A 103 -4.11 -5.97 8.30
C VAL A 103 -5.25 -6.40 7.38
N LEU A 104 -6.31 -5.59 7.37
CA LEU A 104 -7.46 -5.86 6.52
C LEU A 104 -7.57 -4.77 5.46
N VAL A 105 -8.13 -5.13 4.34
CA VAL A 105 -8.37 -4.19 3.25
C VAL A 105 -9.81 -4.34 2.78
N ARG A 106 -10.36 -3.23 2.35
CA ARG A 106 -11.70 -3.22 1.79
C ARG A 106 -11.58 -3.02 0.29
N VAL A 107 -11.94 -4.03 -0.44
CA VAL A 107 -11.83 -4.02 -1.90
C VAL A 107 -13.17 -4.20 -2.57
#